data_26ed19052a6bfcdcc6cd98aa98fa814e
#
_entry.id   26ed19052a6bfcdcc6cd98aa98fa814e
#
_cell.length_a   1.000
_cell.length_b   1.000
_cell.length_c   1.000
_cell.angle_alpha   90.00
_cell.angle_beta   90.00
_cell.angle_gamma   90.00
#
_symmetry.space_group_name_H-M   'P 1'
#
loop_
_entity.id
_entity.type
_entity.pdbx_description
1 polymer ?
#
loop_
_entity_poly.entity_id
_entity_poly.type
_entity_poly.pdbx_seq_one_letter_code
_entity_poly.pdbx_strand_id
1 'polypeptide(L)'
;MPRKAVQPRMTEPACRHRKGQRTSRPGGLTTPAAWRYPGAMSAEPLPNAIGATRFAAVRARLEAAALERGLPAFIYEFLLFGFKQGWACLFGALVLALLLATHLWWPPHAPVARYDVLTVAALLIQITMLAFRLETLDEAKVILAFHIVGTVMELFKTAHGSWIYAEPGLLRIGQVPLFSGFMYAAVGSYLARVWRIFDFRFSGYPPRGATVALAIAIYVNFFAHHWLPDIRLGLFAATAILFARSWVHYRPFRVHRKMPLLLGFLLVALFIWFAENIGTFARAWTYPHQKDGWHAVPIAKLGAWYLLMIISFVLVERVHGARVPDMDG
;
A
#
# COMPACT_ATOMS: atom_id res chain seq x y z
N MET A 1 -59.16 -50.31 14.29
CA MET A 1 -59.61 -50.70 15.66
C MET A 1 -58.56 -50.31 16.64
N PRO A 2 -58.94 -49.89 17.81
CA PRO A 2 -58.36 -48.73 18.49
C PRO A 2 -57.66 -49.07 19.80
N ARG A 3 -57.00 -48.06 20.39
CA ARG A 3 -57.00 -47.65 21.81
C ARG A 3 -55.88 -46.67 22.05
N LYS A 4 -56.13 -45.38 22.22
CA LYS A 4 -56.58 -44.56 23.36
C LYS A 4 -55.73 -44.70 24.63
N ALA A 5 -55.22 -43.52 24.99
CA ALA A 5 -55.21 -42.81 26.27
C ALA A 5 -54.01 -43.14 27.17
N VAL A 6 -53.38 -42.22 27.97
CA VAL A 6 -53.94 -41.22 28.88
C VAL A 6 -52.76 -40.33 29.34
N GLN A 7 -52.99 -39.01 29.40
CA GLN A 7 -52.23 -38.12 30.26
C GLN A 7 -52.61 -38.31 31.75
N PRO A 8 -51.80 -37.88 32.68
CA PRO A 8 -52.35 -36.88 33.57
C PRO A 8 -51.42 -35.69 33.95
N ARG A 9 -52.07 -34.69 34.38
CA ARG A 9 -51.84 -33.34 34.81
C ARG A 9 -51.05 -33.21 36.12
N MET A 10 -50.42 -32.01 36.21
CA MET A 10 -50.33 -31.04 37.31
C MET A 10 -49.74 -31.48 38.67
N THR A 11 -48.79 -30.63 39.13
CA THR A 11 -49.03 -29.66 40.24
C THR A 11 -47.81 -28.78 40.45
N GLU A 12 -48.04 -27.45 40.40
CA GLU A 12 -47.22 -26.48 41.14
C GLU A 12 -47.51 -26.59 42.66
N PRO A 13 -46.56 -26.15 43.49
CA PRO A 13 -46.87 -24.93 44.25
C PRO A 13 -45.68 -24.02 44.62
N ALA A 14 -45.97 -22.72 44.54
CA ALA A 14 -45.74 -21.64 45.50
C ALA A 14 -44.33 -21.28 46.01
N CYS A 15 -44.01 -20.07 45.70
CA CYS A 15 -43.26 -19.03 46.42
C CYS A 15 -42.66 -19.34 47.80
N ARG A 16 -41.36 -19.01 47.94
CA ARG A 16 -40.83 -18.32 49.14
C ARG A 16 -39.67 -17.39 48.81
N HIS A 17 -39.86 -16.13 49.12
CA HIS A 17 -38.85 -15.06 49.20
C HIS A 17 -37.67 -15.49 50.12
N ARG A 18 -36.44 -15.26 49.63
CA ARG A 18 -35.33 -14.88 50.51
C ARG A 18 -34.40 -13.90 49.81
N LYS A 19 -34.35 -12.70 50.35
CA LYS A 19 -33.35 -11.67 50.08
C LYS A 19 -31.96 -12.23 50.42
N GLY A 20 -31.01 -12.05 49.54
CA GLY A 20 -29.61 -12.28 49.80
C GLY A 20 -28.79 -11.62 48.69
N GLN A 21 -28.35 -10.37 48.92
CA GLN A 21 -27.37 -9.66 48.10
C GLN A 21 -26.09 -10.48 47.99
N ARG A 22 -25.72 -10.83 46.79
CA ARG A 22 -24.31 -11.06 46.43
C ARG A 22 -24.08 -10.51 45.03
N THR A 23 -23.33 -9.43 44.98
CA THR A 23 -22.71 -8.86 43.84
C THR A 23 -21.81 -9.86 43.14
N SER A 24 -22.26 -10.45 42.03
CA SER A 24 -21.41 -11.15 41.09
C SER A 24 -21.17 -10.24 39.87
N ARG A 25 -19.93 -9.79 39.73
CA ARG A 25 -19.41 -9.14 38.51
C ARG A 25 -19.62 -10.09 37.34
N PRO A 26 -20.16 -9.64 36.20
CA PRO A 26 -20.10 -10.43 34.99
C PRO A 26 -18.66 -10.48 34.48
N GLY A 27 -18.21 -11.68 34.16
CA GLY A 27 -16.90 -11.97 33.61
C GLY A 27 -16.69 -11.14 32.33
N GLY A 28 -15.65 -10.34 32.37
CA GLY A 28 -15.18 -9.59 31.19
C GLY A 28 -14.75 -10.58 30.12
N LEU A 29 -15.46 -10.56 29.02
CA LEU A 29 -14.93 -11.00 27.72
C LEU A 29 -13.65 -10.22 27.47
N THR A 30 -12.52 -10.89 27.54
CA THR A 30 -11.22 -10.35 27.11
C THR A 30 -11.33 -10.05 25.63
N THR A 31 -11.58 -8.80 25.30
CA THR A 31 -11.33 -8.26 23.96
C THR A 31 -9.86 -8.51 23.61
N PRO A 32 -9.58 -9.05 22.41
CA PRO A 32 -8.20 -9.18 21.95
C PRO A 32 -7.55 -7.80 22.01
N ALA A 33 -6.32 -7.77 22.53
CA ALA A 33 -5.55 -6.56 22.72
C ALA A 33 -5.67 -5.63 21.50
N ALA A 34 -6.39 -4.54 21.68
CA ALA A 34 -6.41 -3.46 20.71
C ALA A 34 -4.94 -3.04 20.54
N TRP A 35 -4.44 -3.17 19.32
CA TRP A 35 -3.12 -2.71 18.94
C TRP A 35 -3.00 -1.24 19.28
N ARG A 36 -2.41 -0.94 20.42
CA ARG A 36 -2.02 0.44 20.75
C ARG A 36 -0.89 0.79 19.80
N TYR A 37 -1.19 1.67 18.85
CA TYR A 37 -0.16 2.33 18.07
C TYR A 37 0.80 3.05 19.03
N PRO A 38 2.12 2.78 18.97
CA PRO A 38 3.09 3.66 19.58
C PRO A 38 3.21 4.89 18.68
N GLY A 39 2.29 5.84 18.85
CA GLY A 39 2.20 7.01 17.97
C GLY A 39 1.12 8.00 18.36
N ALA A 40 0.31 7.73 19.38
CA ALA A 40 -0.23 8.79 20.18
C ALA A 40 0.95 9.30 21.03
N MET A 41 1.74 10.19 20.46
CA MET A 41 2.68 10.98 21.23
C MET A 41 1.83 11.74 22.25
N SER A 42 1.72 11.17 23.47
CA SER A 42 1.57 11.95 24.66
C SER A 42 2.77 12.91 24.61
N ALA A 43 2.46 14.20 24.44
CA ALA A 43 3.46 15.25 24.45
C ALA A 43 4.01 15.37 25.88
N GLU A 44 4.94 14.49 26.26
CA GLU A 44 5.91 14.83 27.27
C GLU A 44 6.95 15.72 26.58
N PRO A 45 7.19 16.93 27.07
CA PRO A 45 8.19 17.81 26.51
C PRO A 45 9.56 17.17 26.72
N LEU A 46 10.24 16.78 25.62
CA LEU A 46 11.66 16.43 25.65
C LEU A 46 12.44 17.62 26.21
N PRO A 47 13.25 17.44 27.24
CA PRO A 47 14.09 18.50 27.77
C PRO A 47 15.16 18.86 26.72
N ASN A 48 15.25 20.15 26.40
CA ASN A 48 16.34 20.81 25.67
C ASN A 48 16.38 20.69 24.14
N ALA A 49 15.32 21.15 23.44
CA ALA A 49 15.46 21.53 22.04
C ALA A 49 14.66 22.79 21.73
N ILE A 50 15.31 23.95 21.72
CA ILE A 50 14.73 25.25 21.36
C ILE A 50 14.05 25.22 19.97
N GLY A 51 14.53 24.36 19.05
CA GLY A 51 13.90 24.11 17.76
C GLY A 51 12.61 23.30 17.83
N ALA A 52 12.52 22.30 18.72
CA ALA A 52 11.35 21.45 18.89
C ALA A 52 10.14 22.22 19.45
N THR A 53 10.39 23.20 20.33
CA THR A 53 9.34 24.06 20.91
C THR A 53 8.74 25.02 19.89
N ARG A 54 9.55 25.57 18.97
CA ARG A 54 9.07 26.44 17.88
C ARG A 54 8.24 25.66 16.88
N PHE A 55 8.68 24.49 16.48
CA PHE A 55 7.92 23.61 15.58
C PHE A 55 6.60 23.16 16.20
N ALA A 56 6.63 22.74 17.48
CA ALA A 56 5.43 22.38 18.22
C ALA A 56 4.43 23.54 18.35
N ALA A 57 4.93 24.77 18.60
CA ALA A 57 4.09 25.96 18.68
C ALA A 57 3.49 26.34 17.32
N VAL A 58 4.23 26.26 16.23
CA VAL A 58 3.71 26.49 14.86
C VAL A 58 2.67 25.44 14.52
N ARG A 59 2.95 24.17 14.80
CA ARG A 59 2.00 23.08 14.58
C ARG A 59 0.71 23.30 15.39
N ALA A 60 0.80 23.64 16.67
CA ALA A 60 -0.37 23.90 17.51
C ALA A 60 -1.20 25.08 16.99
N ARG A 61 -0.57 26.15 16.50
CA ARG A 61 -1.28 27.29 15.87
C ARG A 61 -1.98 26.89 14.57
N LEU A 62 -1.31 26.11 13.72
CA LEU A 62 -1.91 25.60 12.47
C LEU A 62 -3.06 24.63 12.76
N GLU A 63 -2.92 23.79 13.77
CA GLU A 63 -4.00 22.90 14.22
C GLU A 63 -5.17 23.66 14.82
N ALA A 64 -4.92 24.72 15.57
CA ALA A 64 -5.97 25.60 16.11
C ALA A 64 -6.73 26.34 14.99
N ALA A 65 -6.01 26.89 14.01
CA ALA A 65 -6.62 27.51 12.82
C ALA A 65 -7.40 26.51 11.96
N ALA A 66 -6.96 25.27 11.90
CA ALA A 66 -7.64 24.17 11.20
C ALA A 66 -8.88 23.65 11.95
N LEU A 67 -9.09 24.04 13.22
CA LEU A 67 -10.32 23.77 13.97
C LEU A 67 -11.47 24.68 13.56
N GLU A 68 -11.17 25.87 13.06
CA GLU A 68 -12.15 26.75 12.47
C GLU A 68 -12.57 26.18 11.10
N ARG A 69 -13.89 26.19 10.84
CA ARG A 69 -14.40 25.74 9.54
C ARG A 69 -14.06 26.78 8.47
N GLY A 70 -13.61 26.32 7.29
CA GLY A 70 -13.36 27.22 6.18
C GLY A 70 -12.09 26.92 5.39
N LEU A 71 -11.64 27.88 4.58
CA LEU A 71 -10.48 27.77 3.72
C LEU A 71 -9.17 27.40 4.47
N PRO A 72 -8.86 27.96 5.67
CA PRO A 72 -7.67 27.56 6.43
C PRO A 72 -7.66 26.08 6.81
N ALA A 73 -8.81 25.53 7.21
CA ALA A 73 -8.95 24.12 7.55
C ALA A 73 -8.72 23.22 6.33
N PHE A 74 -9.27 23.59 5.18
CA PHE A 74 -9.08 22.87 3.92
C PHE A 74 -7.60 22.87 3.49
N ILE A 75 -6.94 24.04 3.51
CA ILE A 75 -5.54 24.15 3.15
C ILE A 75 -4.66 23.30 4.07
N TYR A 76 -4.90 23.36 5.37
CA TYR A 76 -4.16 22.54 6.34
C TYR A 76 -4.34 21.04 6.07
N GLU A 77 -5.59 20.58 5.88
CA GLU A 77 -5.90 19.19 5.59
C GLU A 77 -5.23 18.74 4.27
N PHE A 78 -5.26 19.59 3.24
CA PHE A 78 -4.62 19.33 1.95
C PHE A 78 -3.09 19.20 2.07
N LEU A 79 -2.45 20.13 2.77
CA LEU A 79 -1.00 20.09 3.00
C LEU A 79 -0.60 18.87 3.83
N LEU A 80 -1.39 18.55 4.86
CA LEU A 80 -1.16 17.36 5.69
C LEU A 80 -1.37 16.07 4.87
N PHE A 81 -2.37 16.03 4.00
CA PHE A 81 -2.55 14.93 3.05
C PHE A 81 -1.32 14.77 2.16
N GLY A 82 -0.84 15.86 1.54
CA GLY A 82 0.37 15.84 0.71
C GLY A 82 1.60 15.39 1.47
N PHE A 83 1.81 15.89 2.70
CA PHE A 83 2.91 15.46 3.56
C PHE A 83 2.84 13.95 3.89
N LYS A 84 1.67 13.45 4.26
CA LYS A 84 1.45 12.02 4.51
C LYS A 84 1.69 11.16 3.28
N GLN A 85 1.29 11.63 2.10
CA GLN A 85 1.57 10.96 0.83
C GLN A 85 3.07 10.90 0.54
N GLY A 86 3.76 12.04 0.65
CA GLY A 86 5.23 12.10 0.52
C GLY A 86 5.94 11.17 1.49
N TRP A 87 5.48 11.13 2.75
CA TRP A 87 6.01 10.21 3.76
C TRP A 87 5.76 8.73 3.40
N ALA A 88 4.59 8.41 2.84
CA ALA A 88 4.30 7.07 2.37
C ALA A 88 5.17 6.66 1.18
N CYS A 89 5.53 7.61 0.32
CA CYS A 89 6.42 7.40 -0.83
C CYS A 89 7.91 7.35 -0.48
N LEU A 90 8.31 7.49 0.80
CA LEU A 90 9.71 7.73 1.20
C LEU A 90 10.68 6.71 0.59
N PHE A 91 10.39 5.41 0.65
CA PHE A 91 11.27 4.38 0.08
C PHE A 91 11.42 4.57 -1.44
N GLY A 92 10.31 4.67 -2.16
CA GLY A 92 10.31 4.88 -3.61
C GLY A 92 11.00 6.19 -4.02
N ALA A 93 10.79 7.27 -3.25
CA ALA A 93 11.43 8.56 -3.50
C ALA A 93 12.95 8.49 -3.31
N LEU A 94 13.44 7.77 -2.28
CA LEU A 94 14.87 7.56 -2.07
C LEU A 94 15.48 6.72 -3.19
N VAL A 95 14.81 5.65 -3.64
CA VAL A 95 15.26 4.85 -4.78
C VAL A 95 15.29 5.67 -6.08
N LEU A 96 14.27 6.48 -6.37
CA LEU A 96 14.25 7.37 -7.54
C LEU A 96 15.33 8.43 -7.46
N ALA A 97 15.54 9.05 -6.30
CA ALA A 97 16.62 10.01 -6.08
C ALA A 97 17.99 9.37 -6.32
N LEU A 98 18.18 8.13 -5.86
CA LEU A 98 19.41 7.37 -6.09
C LEU A 98 19.63 7.07 -7.58
N LEU A 99 18.57 6.69 -8.31
CA LEU A 99 18.64 6.49 -9.77
C LEU A 99 19.06 7.77 -10.49
N LEU A 100 18.45 8.90 -10.16
CA LEU A 100 18.79 10.20 -10.73
C LEU A 100 20.22 10.64 -10.34
N ALA A 101 20.59 10.52 -9.08
CA ALA A 101 21.90 10.90 -8.60
C ALA A 101 23.01 10.10 -9.29
N THR A 102 22.82 8.78 -9.40
CA THR A 102 23.79 7.95 -10.11
C THR A 102 23.77 8.18 -11.62
N HIS A 103 22.67 8.59 -12.21
CA HIS A 103 22.62 8.99 -13.62
C HIS A 103 23.42 10.27 -13.90
N LEU A 104 23.29 11.27 -13.01
CA LEU A 104 23.89 12.61 -13.19
C LEU A 104 25.38 12.65 -12.81
N TRP A 105 25.79 11.90 -11.80
CA TRP A 105 27.13 12.03 -11.20
C TRP A 105 27.94 10.73 -11.23
N TRP A 106 27.53 9.69 -11.99
CA TRP A 106 28.29 8.46 -12.04
C TRP A 106 29.60 8.63 -12.82
N PRO A 107 30.78 8.31 -12.20
CA PRO A 107 32.06 8.47 -12.89
C PRO A 107 32.17 7.49 -14.07
N PRO A 108 32.66 7.94 -15.25
CA PRO A 108 32.82 7.06 -16.45
C PRO A 108 33.70 5.85 -16.20
N HIS A 109 34.68 5.95 -15.28
CA HIS A 109 35.64 4.89 -14.96
C HIS A 109 35.49 4.41 -13.51
N ALA A 110 34.26 4.33 -13.01
CA ALA A 110 34.02 3.80 -11.67
C ALA A 110 34.48 2.33 -11.59
N PRO A 111 35.19 1.95 -10.49
CA PRO A 111 35.70 0.59 -10.31
C PRO A 111 34.59 -0.44 -10.04
N VAL A 112 33.38 0.04 -9.73
CA VAL A 112 32.19 -0.77 -9.41
C VAL A 112 31.09 -0.46 -10.39
N ALA A 113 30.31 -1.47 -10.75
CA ALA A 113 29.17 -1.29 -11.63
C ALA A 113 28.04 -0.51 -10.94
N ARG A 114 27.42 0.43 -11.67
CA ARG A 114 26.34 1.28 -11.15
C ARG A 114 25.16 0.45 -10.61
N TYR A 115 24.77 -0.63 -11.31
CA TYR A 115 23.65 -1.50 -10.88
C TYR A 115 23.93 -2.22 -9.56
N ASP A 116 25.20 -2.56 -9.30
CA ASP A 116 25.58 -3.18 -8.02
C ASP A 116 25.47 -2.16 -6.88
N VAL A 117 25.92 -0.93 -7.09
CA VAL A 117 25.78 0.16 -6.12
C VAL A 117 24.30 0.47 -5.87
N LEU A 118 23.46 0.52 -6.92
CA LEU A 118 22.02 0.70 -6.78
C LEU A 118 21.38 -0.41 -5.94
N THR A 119 21.80 -1.66 -6.13
CA THR A 119 21.31 -2.80 -5.36
C THR A 119 21.69 -2.69 -3.88
N VAL A 120 22.97 -2.45 -3.60
CA VAL A 120 23.46 -2.32 -2.22
C VAL A 120 22.84 -1.12 -1.52
N ALA A 121 22.76 0.02 -2.20
CA ALA A 121 22.16 1.23 -1.63
C ALA A 121 20.65 1.04 -1.35
N ALA A 122 19.89 0.42 -2.25
CA ALA A 122 18.47 0.12 -2.01
C ALA A 122 18.29 -0.80 -0.79
N LEU A 123 19.15 -1.82 -0.66
CA LEU A 123 19.15 -2.71 0.51
C LEU A 123 19.50 -1.95 1.80
N LEU A 124 20.50 -1.06 1.77
CA LEU A 124 20.87 -0.24 2.92
C LEU A 124 19.74 0.73 3.30
N ILE A 125 19.07 1.35 2.34
CA ILE A 125 17.88 2.17 2.58
C ILE A 125 16.83 1.33 3.31
N GLN A 126 16.54 0.11 2.83
CA GLN A 126 15.55 -0.77 3.43
C GLN A 126 15.93 -1.15 4.87
N ILE A 127 17.17 -1.54 5.11
CA ILE A 127 17.68 -1.88 6.46
C ILE A 127 17.58 -0.66 7.38
N THR A 128 17.96 0.52 6.90
CA THR A 128 17.89 1.78 7.65
C THR A 128 16.44 2.09 8.04
N MET A 129 15.50 1.94 7.12
CA MET A 129 14.08 2.18 7.40
C MET A 129 13.52 1.23 8.45
N LEU A 130 13.95 -0.03 8.46
CA LEU A 130 13.60 -0.99 9.50
C LEU A 130 14.26 -0.66 10.84
N ALA A 131 15.56 -0.33 10.84
CA ALA A 131 16.32 -0.01 12.05
C ALA A 131 15.76 1.23 12.77
N PHE A 132 15.38 2.25 12.03
CA PHE A 132 14.72 3.46 12.55
C PHE A 132 13.22 3.30 12.78
N ARG A 133 12.66 2.09 12.62
CA ARG A 133 11.25 1.80 12.81
C ARG A 133 10.33 2.66 11.93
N LEU A 134 10.83 3.11 10.80
CA LEU A 134 10.04 3.80 9.78
C LEU A 134 9.14 2.83 9.02
N GLU A 135 9.50 1.54 9.01
CA GLU A 135 8.72 0.43 8.52
C GLU A 135 8.56 -0.65 9.59
N THR A 136 7.46 -1.38 9.53
CA THR A 136 7.18 -2.54 10.38
C THR A 136 7.70 -3.82 9.72
N LEU A 137 7.85 -4.89 10.51
CA LEU A 137 8.22 -6.21 9.96
C LEU A 137 7.16 -6.76 8.99
N ASP A 138 5.89 -6.43 9.19
CA ASP A 138 4.82 -6.87 8.28
C ASP A 138 4.89 -6.11 6.95
N GLU A 139 5.21 -4.81 6.98
CA GLU A 139 5.52 -4.05 5.77
C GLU A 139 6.75 -4.63 5.05
N ALA A 140 7.79 -5.03 5.79
CA ALA A 140 8.98 -5.66 5.21
C ALA A 140 8.66 -7.00 4.51
N LYS A 141 7.75 -7.80 5.03
CA LYS A 141 7.27 -9.04 4.36
C LYS A 141 6.57 -8.72 3.04
N VAL A 142 5.72 -7.68 3.01
CA VAL A 142 5.08 -7.20 1.79
C VAL A 142 6.15 -6.77 0.77
N ILE A 143 7.12 -5.96 1.19
CA ILE A 143 8.23 -5.49 0.37
C ILE A 143 9.01 -6.66 -0.23
N LEU A 144 9.34 -7.67 0.59
CA LEU A 144 10.03 -8.88 0.13
C LEU A 144 9.19 -9.66 -0.90
N ALA A 145 7.89 -9.82 -0.66
CA ALA A 145 6.99 -10.46 -1.61
C ALA A 145 6.94 -9.72 -2.95
N PHE A 146 6.85 -8.38 -2.92
CA PHE A 146 6.90 -7.56 -4.12
C PHE A 146 8.26 -7.63 -4.84
N HIS A 147 9.35 -7.67 -4.09
CA HIS A 147 10.69 -7.85 -4.65
C HIS A 147 10.80 -9.17 -5.41
N ILE A 148 10.32 -10.29 -4.83
CA ILE A 148 10.35 -11.60 -5.46
C ILE A 148 9.45 -11.64 -6.70
N VAL A 149 8.18 -11.23 -6.57
CA VAL A 149 7.21 -11.22 -7.67
C VAL A 149 7.69 -10.32 -8.80
N GLY A 150 8.18 -9.13 -8.47
CA GLY A 150 8.73 -8.18 -9.44
C GLY A 150 9.95 -8.74 -10.16
N THR A 151 10.88 -9.38 -9.45
CA THR A 151 12.07 -10.02 -10.07
C THR A 151 11.67 -11.13 -11.04
N VAL A 152 10.68 -11.97 -10.70
CA VAL A 152 10.15 -13.00 -11.61
C VAL A 152 9.56 -12.37 -12.87
N MET A 153 8.77 -11.28 -12.72
CA MET A 153 8.23 -10.54 -13.86
C MET A 153 9.33 -9.95 -14.73
N GLU A 154 10.37 -9.39 -14.14
CA GLU A 154 11.53 -8.83 -14.85
C GLU A 154 12.28 -9.89 -15.65
N LEU A 155 12.58 -11.03 -15.05
CA LEU A 155 13.25 -12.14 -15.72
C LEU A 155 12.48 -12.59 -16.97
N PHE A 156 11.17 -12.70 -16.85
CA PHE A 156 10.32 -13.10 -17.97
C PHE A 156 10.31 -12.00 -19.07
N LYS A 157 10.07 -10.74 -18.71
CA LYS A 157 9.92 -9.65 -19.67
C LYS A 157 11.21 -9.29 -20.39
N THR A 158 12.35 -9.35 -19.69
CA THR A 158 13.65 -9.13 -20.32
C THR A 158 14.01 -10.29 -21.26
N ALA A 159 13.68 -11.53 -20.91
CA ALA A 159 13.87 -12.68 -21.81
C ALA A 159 13.04 -12.55 -23.10
N HIS A 160 11.89 -11.86 -23.08
CA HIS A 160 11.07 -11.58 -24.26
C HIS A 160 11.37 -10.21 -24.90
N GLY A 161 12.45 -9.53 -24.51
CA GLY A 161 12.88 -8.28 -25.13
C GLY A 161 11.94 -7.09 -24.91
N SER A 162 11.07 -7.15 -23.89
CA SER A 162 10.14 -6.05 -23.57
C SER A 162 10.88 -4.76 -23.17
N TRP A 163 12.01 -4.89 -22.51
CA TRP A 163 13.01 -3.86 -22.18
C TRP A 163 14.35 -4.51 -21.88
N ILE A 164 15.40 -3.72 -21.79
CA ILE A 164 16.75 -4.18 -21.52
C ILE A 164 17.39 -3.38 -20.39
N TYR A 165 18.30 -4.03 -19.69
CA TYR A 165 19.25 -3.45 -18.75
C TYR A 165 20.60 -3.37 -19.44
N ALA A 166 21.01 -2.16 -19.84
CA ALA A 166 22.15 -1.97 -20.73
C ALA A 166 23.52 -2.03 -20.01
N GLU A 167 23.56 -1.78 -18.71
CA GLU A 167 24.81 -1.70 -17.96
C GLU A 167 25.20 -3.07 -17.37
N PRO A 168 26.52 -3.33 -17.20
CA PRO A 168 26.99 -4.54 -16.52
C PRO A 168 26.69 -4.50 -15.02
N GLY A 169 26.83 -5.63 -14.34
CA GLY A 169 26.73 -5.78 -12.90
C GLY A 169 26.97 -7.20 -12.46
N LEU A 170 27.40 -7.40 -11.23
CA LEU A 170 27.58 -8.71 -10.58
C LEU A 170 26.31 -9.16 -9.87
N LEU A 171 25.59 -8.22 -9.23
CA LEU A 171 24.37 -8.48 -8.46
C LEU A 171 23.15 -8.55 -9.39
N ARG A 172 23.07 -9.65 -10.19
CA ARG A 172 22.00 -9.89 -11.15
C ARG A 172 21.63 -11.37 -11.25
N ILE A 173 20.43 -11.65 -11.71
CA ILE A 173 19.96 -12.97 -12.08
C ILE A 173 19.73 -12.92 -13.60
N GLY A 174 20.53 -13.67 -14.37
CA GLY A 174 20.52 -13.57 -15.83
C GLY A 174 20.84 -12.15 -16.31
N GLN A 175 19.91 -11.53 -17.03
CA GLN A 175 20.05 -10.15 -17.52
C GLN A 175 19.42 -9.09 -16.57
N VAL A 176 18.82 -9.51 -15.46
CA VAL A 176 18.06 -8.65 -14.56
C VAL A 176 18.89 -8.30 -13.32
N PRO A 177 19.25 -7.01 -13.10
CA PRO A 177 19.92 -6.58 -11.91
C PRO A 177 18.96 -6.60 -10.71
N LEU A 178 19.45 -6.96 -9.52
CA LEU A 178 18.61 -7.14 -8.32
C LEU A 178 17.96 -5.84 -7.84
N PHE A 179 18.51 -4.66 -8.18
CA PHE A 179 17.86 -3.41 -7.82
C PHE A 179 16.47 -3.27 -8.45
N SER A 180 16.19 -3.92 -9.58
CA SER A 180 14.90 -3.85 -10.25
C SER A 180 13.75 -4.36 -9.38
N GLY A 181 13.99 -5.40 -8.57
CA GLY A 181 13.03 -5.89 -7.61
C GLY A 181 12.65 -4.85 -6.54
N PHE A 182 13.58 -3.97 -6.14
CA PHE A 182 13.29 -2.87 -5.21
C PHE A 182 12.38 -1.80 -5.79
N MET A 183 12.33 -1.65 -7.11
CA MET A 183 11.36 -0.72 -7.75
C MET A 183 9.92 -1.21 -7.56
N TYR A 184 9.68 -2.52 -7.69
CA TYR A 184 8.36 -3.11 -7.36
C TYR A 184 8.10 -3.08 -5.85
N ALA A 185 9.12 -3.36 -5.05
CA ALA A 185 9.04 -3.27 -3.60
C ALA A 185 8.64 -1.86 -3.12
N ALA A 186 9.03 -0.80 -3.85
CA ALA A 186 8.62 0.57 -3.55
C ALA A 186 7.10 0.76 -3.63
N VAL A 187 6.43 0.09 -4.58
CA VAL A 187 4.96 0.10 -4.67
C VAL A 187 4.34 -0.61 -3.47
N GLY A 188 4.89 -1.76 -3.07
CA GLY A 188 4.44 -2.50 -1.88
C GLY A 188 4.61 -1.70 -0.60
N SER A 189 5.78 -1.06 -0.41
CA SER A 189 6.06 -0.17 0.73
C SER A 189 5.06 0.99 0.79
N TYR A 190 4.83 1.67 -0.33
CA TYR A 190 3.86 2.75 -0.43
C TYR A 190 2.46 2.28 -0.01
N LEU A 191 1.95 1.19 -0.60
CA LEU A 191 0.61 0.69 -0.32
C LEU A 191 0.43 0.27 1.14
N ALA A 192 1.38 -0.44 1.71
CA ALA A 192 1.33 -0.84 3.11
C ALA A 192 1.32 0.38 4.05
N ARG A 193 2.11 1.42 3.71
CA ARG A 193 2.18 2.66 4.49
C ARG A 193 0.93 3.51 4.40
N VAL A 194 0.37 3.74 3.20
CA VAL A 194 -0.87 4.52 3.07
C VAL A 194 -2.02 3.84 3.81
N TRP A 195 -2.06 2.52 3.79
CA TRP A 195 -3.06 1.74 4.53
C TRP A 195 -3.03 2.05 6.01
N ARG A 196 -1.84 2.12 6.59
CA ARG A 196 -1.61 2.44 8.00
C ARG A 196 -1.83 3.93 8.31
N ILE A 197 -1.20 4.83 7.52
CA ILE A 197 -1.15 6.27 7.81
C ILE A 197 -2.52 6.94 7.66
N PHE A 198 -3.33 6.46 6.71
CA PHE A 198 -4.64 7.03 6.42
C PHE A 198 -5.81 6.26 7.02
N ASP A 199 -5.55 5.20 7.80
CA ASP A 199 -6.60 4.39 8.41
C ASP A 199 -7.65 3.96 7.36
N PHE A 200 -7.20 3.25 6.32
CA PHE A 200 -8.06 2.87 5.21
C PHE A 200 -9.17 1.94 5.64
N ARG A 201 -10.39 2.29 5.23
CA ARG A 201 -11.60 1.49 5.39
C ARG A 201 -12.32 1.43 4.05
N PHE A 202 -13.08 0.38 3.82
CA PHE A 202 -13.70 0.14 2.52
C PHE A 202 -15.19 -0.14 2.67
N SER A 203 -16.01 0.53 1.86
CA SER A 203 -17.42 0.21 1.70
C SER A 203 -17.67 -0.33 0.30
N GLY A 204 -18.61 -1.28 0.18
CA GLY A 204 -18.91 -1.93 -1.10
C GLY A 204 -17.75 -2.74 -1.68
N TYR A 205 -16.83 -3.21 -0.84
CA TYR A 205 -15.70 -4.01 -1.29
C TYR A 205 -16.16 -5.39 -1.79
N PRO A 206 -15.63 -5.86 -2.93
CA PRO A 206 -16.06 -7.13 -3.53
C PRO A 206 -15.67 -8.35 -2.69
N PRO A 207 -16.31 -9.51 -2.93
CA PRO A 207 -15.89 -10.76 -2.31
C PRO A 207 -14.42 -11.07 -2.59
N ARG A 208 -13.69 -11.49 -1.56
CA ARG A 208 -12.23 -11.79 -1.65
C ARG A 208 -11.88 -12.78 -2.76
N GLY A 209 -12.72 -13.80 -2.96
CA GLY A 209 -12.50 -14.77 -4.04
C GLY A 209 -12.50 -14.12 -5.42
N ALA A 210 -13.40 -13.16 -5.66
CA ALA A 210 -13.50 -12.46 -6.95
C ALA A 210 -12.29 -11.52 -7.18
N THR A 211 -11.84 -10.81 -6.16
CA THR A 211 -10.65 -9.94 -6.27
C THR A 211 -9.38 -10.73 -6.52
N VAL A 212 -9.21 -11.87 -5.84
CA VAL A 212 -8.09 -12.79 -6.08
C VAL A 212 -8.15 -13.40 -7.48
N ALA A 213 -9.33 -13.87 -7.92
CA ALA A 213 -9.50 -14.41 -9.27
C ALA A 213 -9.14 -13.37 -10.35
N LEU A 214 -9.59 -12.12 -10.18
CA LEU A 214 -9.23 -11.02 -11.07
C LEU A 214 -7.72 -10.75 -11.06
N ALA A 215 -7.09 -10.70 -9.89
CA ALA A 215 -5.64 -10.49 -9.77
C ALA A 215 -4.85 -11.62 -10.46
N ILE A 216 -5.27 -12.87 -10.30
CA ILE A 216 -4.68 -14.02 -11.01
C ILE A 216 -4.87 -13.88 -12.52
N ALA A 217 -6.08 -13.55 -13.00
CA ALA A 217 -6.35 -13.36 -14.41
C ALA A 217 -5.48 -12.26 -15.03
N ILE A 218 -5.31 -11.12 -14.34
CA ILE A 218 -4.41 -10.03 -14.75
C ILE A 218 -2.97 -10.54 -14.81
N TYR A 219 -2.51 -11.25 -13.77
CA TYR A 219 -1.15 -11.78 -13.70
C TYR A 219 -0.89 -12.78 -14.82
N VAL A 220 -1.80 -13.73 -15.04
CA VAL A 220 -1.70 -14.70 -16.15
C VAL A 220 -1.67 -13.98 -17.50
N ASN A 221 -2.55 -13.02 -17.76
CA ASN A 221 -2.53 -12.26 -19.03
C ASN A 221 -1.22 -11.49 -19.22
N PHE A 222 -0.61 -10.99 -18.15
CA PHE A 222 0.66 -10.27 -18.22
C PHE A 222 1.80 -11.14 -18.79
N PHE A 223 1.76 -12.45 -18.58
CA PHE A 223 2.70 -13.40 -19.16
C PHE A 223 2.18 -13.97 -20.49
N ALA A 224 0.92 -14.41 -20.51
CA ALA A 224 0.36 -15.22 -21.58
C ALA A 224 0.11 -14.45 -22.88
N HIS A 225 0.00 -13.12 -22.86
CA HIS A 225 -0.30 -12.32 -24.06
C HIS A 225 0.80 -12.37 -25.14
N HIS A 226 1.95 -13.00 -24.85
CA HIS A 226 2.97 -13.30 -25.86
C HIS A 226 2.59 -14.49 -26.75
N TRP A 227 1.68 -15.36 -26.31
CA TRP A 227 1.26 -16.58 -27.02
C TRP A 227 -0.26 -16.67 -27.21
N LEU A 228 -1.03 -15.98 -26.37
CA LEU A 228 -2.49 -15.94 -26.37
C LEU A 228 -2.98 -14.54 -26.71
N PRO A 229 -4.22 -14.40 -27.18
CA PRO A 229 -4.83 -13.09 -27.39
C PRO A 229 -4.79 -12.25 -26.10
N ASP A 230 -4.42 -10.98 -26.23
CA ASP A 230 -4.41 -10.04 -25.12
C ASP A 230 -5.85 -9.68 -24.71
N ILE A 231 -6.27 -10.15 -23.53
CA ILE A 231 -7.60 -9.91 -22.98
C ILE A 231 -7.68 -8.66 -22.09
N ARG A 232 -6.68 -7.77 -22.21
CA ARG A 232 -6.54 -6.56 -21.35
C ARG A 232 -7.82 -5.71 -21.29
N LEU A 233 -8.51 -5.53 -22.40
CA LEU A 233 -9.78 -4.79 -22.44
C LEU A 233 -10.87 -5.46 -21.59
N GLY A 234 -10.96 -6.78 -21.64
CA GLY A 234 -11.87 -7.55 -20.78
C GLY A 234 -11.51 -7.43 -19.30
N LEU A 235 -10.21 -7.37 -18.97
CA LEU A 235 -9.73 -7.19 -17.60
C LEU A 235 -10.01 -5.77 -17.07
N PHE A 236 -9.94 -4.74 -17.92
CA PHE A 236 -10.40 -3.39 -17.55
C PHE A 236 -11.90 -3.37 -17.27
N ALA A 237 -12.72 -4.00 -18.14
CA ALA A 237 -14.15 -4.08 -17.92
C ALA A 237 -14.49 -4.87 -16.65
N ALA A 238 -13.85 -6.02 -16.42
CA ALA A 238 -14.02 -6.81 -15.21
C ALA A 238 -13.65 -6.02 -13.95
N THR A 239 -12.54 -5.26 -13.98
CA THR A 239 -12.13 -4.39 -12.89
C THR A 239 -13.18 -3.30 -12.63
N ALA A 240 -13.64 -2.62 -13.67
CA ALA A 240 -14.64 -1.56 -13.55
C ALA A 240 -15.94 -2.10 -12.95
N ILE A 241 -16.43 -3.25 -13.42
CA ILE A 241 -17.65 -3.88 -12.91
C ILE A 241 -17.47 -4.32 -11.46
N LEU A 242 -16.37 -5.01 -11.15
CA LEU A 242 -16.12 -5.58 -9.83
C LEU A 242 -16.02 -4.49 -8.76
N PHE A 243 -15.31 -3.40 -9.04
CA PHE A 243 -15.05 -2.31 -8.08
C PHE A 243 -15.99 -1.10 -8.26
N ALA A 244 -17.01 -1.16 -9.12
CA ALA A 244 -17.92 -0.04 -9.42
C ALA A 244 -18.55 0.59 -8.18
N ARG A 245 -18.84 -0.22 -7.16
CA ARG A 245 -19.50 0.21 -5.91
C ARG A 245 -18.51 0.37 -4.75
N SER A 246 -17.21 0.21 -5.00
CA SER A 246 -16.18 0.23 -3.96
C SER A 246 -15.69 1.64 -3.69
N TRP A 247 -15.72 2.02 -2.42
CA TRP A 247 -15.21 3.29 -1.94
C TRP A 247 -14.11 3.05 -0.93
N VAL A 248 -13.04 3.82 -1.02
CA VAL A 248 -12.03 3.91 0.02
C VAL A 248 -12.31 5.12 0.89
N HIS A 249 -12.37 4.89 2.20
CA HIS A 249 -12.45 5.91 3.23
C HIS A 249 -11.05 6.09 3.80
N TYR A 250 -10.56 7.31 3.83
CA TYR A 250 -9.22 7.66 4.28
C TYR A 250 -9.26 8.87 5.19
N ARG A 251 -8.38 8.93 6.19
CA ARG A 251 -8.36 9.97 7.20
C ARG A 251 -7.10 10.84 7.09
N PRO A 252 -7.15 11.96 6.35
CA PRO A 252 -6.02 12.88 6.28
C PRO A 252 -5.73 13.53 7.63
N PHE A 253 -6.75 14.01 8.34
CA PHE A 253 -6.62 14.66 9.63
C PHE A 253 -7.61 14.07 10.65
N ARG A 254 -8.78 14.68 10.83
CA ARG A 254 -9.76 14.28 11.86
C ARG A 254 -10.94 13.51 11.30
N VAL A 255 -11.33 13.81 10.07
CA VAL A 255 -12.52 13.27 9.41
C VAL A 255 -12.10 12.31 8.29
N HIS A 256 -12.83 11.21 8.17
CA HIS A 256 -12.67 10.34 7.01
C HIS A 256 -13.27 11.01 5.77
N ARG A 257 -12.46 11.08 4.73
CA ARG A 257 -12.87 11.43 3.36
C ARG A 257 -13.10 10.14 2.59
N LYS A 258 -13.89 10.21 1.53
CA LYS A 258 -14.12 9.05 0.67
C LYS A 258 -13.88 9.39 -0.79
N MET A 259 -13.40 8.42 -1.55
CA MET A 259 -13.31 8.49 -3.00
C MET A 259 -13.60 7.11 -3.62
N PRO A 260 -14.03 7.05 -4.91
CA PRO A 260 -14.14 5.78 -5.61
C PRO A 260 -12.79 5.05 -5.61
N LEU A 261 -12.80 3.75 -5.29
CA LEU A 261 -11.56 2.96 -5.24
C LEU A 261 -10.86 2.88 -6.60
N LEU A 262 -11.65 2.83 -7.70
CA LEU A 262 -11.13 2.88 -9.07
C LEU A 262 -10.33 4.14 -9.36
N LEU A 263 -10.77 5.29 -8.82
CA LEU A 263 -10.00 6.54 -8.93
C LEU A 263 -8.69 6.45 -8.16
N GLY A 264 -8.70 5.86 -6.97
CA GLY A 264 -7.49 5.60 -6.20
C GLY A 264 -6.47 4.77 -6.98
N PHE A 265 -6.92 3.69 -7.63
CA PHE A 265 -6.07 2.86 -8.48
C PHE A 265 -5.47 3.64 -9.65
N LEU A 266 -6.28 4.48 -10.31
CA LEU A 266 -5.82 5.31 -11.43
C LEU A 266 -4.76 6.33 -10.99
N LEU A 267 -4.98 7.01 -9.87
CA LEU A 267 -4.04 8.02 -9.34
C LEU A 267 -2.69 7.38 -8.97
N VAL A 268 -2.71 6.21 -8.33
CA VAL A 268 -1.46 5.49 -7.99
C VAL A 268 -0.77 4.99 -9.26
N ALA A 269 -1.51 4.42 -10.21
CA ALA A 269 -0.95 3.98 -11.49
C ALA A 269 -0.32 5.14 -12.26
N LEU A 270 -0.94 6.33 -12.25
CA LEU A 270 -0.40 7.55 -12.85
C LEU A 270 0.93 7.94 -12.17
N PHE A 271 1.00 7.85 -10.84
CA PHE A 271 2.23 8.14 -10.10
C PHE A 271 3.35 7.15 -10.43
N ILE A 272 3.03 5.86 -10.58
CA ILE A 272 3.98 4.83 -11.02
C ILE A 272 4.45 5.11 -12.45
N TRP A 273 3.56 5.54 -13.35
CA TRP A 273 3.93 5.91 -14.72
C TRP A 273 4.87 7.12 -14.75
N PHE A 274 4.70 8.12 -13.89
CA PHE A 274 5.68 9.22 -13.74
C PHE A 274 7.03 8.70 -13.22
N ALA A 275 7.01 7.82 -12.22
CA ALA A 275 8.24 7.20 -11.71
C ALA A 275 8.97 6.38 -12.79
N GLU A 276 8.23 5.67 -13.64
CA GLU A 276 8.78 4.94 -14.80
C GLU A 276 9.46 5.87 -15.80
N ASN A 277 8.86 7.04 -16.09
CA ASN A 277 9.49 8.05 -16.95
C ASN A 277 10.80 8.55 -16.35
N ILE A 278 10.85 8.79 -15.05
CA ILE A 278 12.08 9.18 -14.34
C ILE A 278 13.12 8.05 -14.42
N GLY A 279 12.72 6.80 -14.17
CA GLY A 279 13.60 5.64 -14.20
C GLY A 279 14.22 5.39 -15.58
N THR A 280 13.42 5.52 -16.65
CA THR A 280 13.92 5.38 -18.04
C THR A 280 14.77 6.58 -18.46
N PHE A 281 14.43 7.81 -18.02
CA PHE A 281 15.29 8.98 -18.19
C PHE A 281 16.65 8.77 -17.52
N ALA A 282 16.66 8.24 -16.32
CA ALA A 282 17.87 7.88 -15.58
C ALA A 282 18.60 6.67 -16.17
N ARG A 283 18.16 6.11 -17.30
CA ARG A 283 18.72 4.93 -17.96
C ARG A 283 18.85 3.72 -17.02
N ALA A 284 17.95 3.60 -16.05
CA ALA A 284 17.89 2.42 -15.19
C ALA A 284 17.49 1.16 -15.99
N TRP A 285 16.65 1.33 -17.00
CA TRP A 285 16.33 0.37 -18.07
C TRP A 285 15.92 1.15 -19.32
N THR A 286 15.91 0.47 -20.46
CA THR A 286 15.63 1.10 -21.76
C THR A 286 14.60 0.27 -22.53
N TYR A 287 13.57 0.94 -23.04
CA TYR A 287 12.62 0.33 -23.96
C TYR A 287 13.15 0.31 -25.40
N PRO A 288 12.67 -0.62 -26.25
CA PRO A 288 13.12 -0.70 -27.65
C PRO A 288 13.01 0.64 -28.42
N HIS A 289 11.98 1.45 -28.16
CA HIS A 289 11.77 2.75 -28.81
C HIS A 289 12.64 3.89 -28.23
N GLN A 290 13.42 3.62 -27.18
CA GLN A 290 14.31 4.59 -26.52
C GLN A 290 15.79 4.35 -26.84
N LYS A 291 16.11 3.45 -27.79
CA LYS A 291 17.51 3.10 -28.13
C LYS A 291 18.30 4.28 -28.67
N ASP A 292 17.65 5.11 -29.51
CA ASP A 292 18.28 6.28 -30.17
C ASP A 292 18.22 7.56 -29.32
N GLY A 293 17.63 7.50 -28.15
CA GLY A 293 17.45 8.61 -27.22
C GLY A 293 16.27 8.40 -26.31
N TRP A 294 16.23 9.15 -25.21
CA TRP A 294 15.09 9.07 -24.31
C TRP A 294 13.85 9.72 -24.92
N HIS A 295 12.76 8.98 -24.90
CA HIS A 295 11.42 9.45 -25.21
C HIS A 295 10.49 9.07 -24.06
N ALA A 296 9.43 9.87 -23.86
CA ALA A 296 8.45 9.58 -22.82
C ALA A 296 7.83 8.19 -23.00
N VAL A 297 7.64 7.50 -21.89
CA VAL A 297 6.97 6.19 -21.88
C VAL A 297 5.56 6.33 -22.42
N PRO A 298 5.14 5.51 -23.41
CA PRO A 298 3.82 5.64 -24.02
C PRO A 298 2.70 5.55 -22.99
N ILE A 299 1.66 6.39 -23.16
CA ILE A 299 0.50 6.42 -22.26
C ILE A 299 -0.21 5.06 -22.14
N ALA A 300 -0.10 4.20 -23.15
CA ALA A 300 -0.60 2.83 -23.10
C ALA A 300 -0.01 2.00 -21.94
N LYS A 301 1.19 2.35 -21.46
CA LYS A 301 1.81 1.75 -20.27
C LYS A 301 1.06 2.08 -18.99
N LEU A 302 0.40 3.24 -18.92
CA LEU A 302 -0.48 3.58 -17.78
C LEU A 302 -1.55 2.52 -17.57
N GLY A 303 -2.14 2.00 -18.66
CA GLY A 303 -3.10 0.89 -18.57
C GLY A 303 -2.49 -0.39 -17.97
N ALA A 304 -1.25 -0.72 -18.34
CA ALA A 304 -0.53 -1.85 -17.74
C ALA A 304 -0.30 -1.62 -16.23
N TRP A 305 0.15 -0.43 -15.84
CA TRP A 305 0.34 -0.07 -14.43
C TRP A 305 -0.97 -0.06 -13.65
N TYR A 306 -2.07 0.36 -14.28
CA TYR A 306 -3.39 0.30 -13.66
C TYR A 306 -3.78 -1.15 -13.29
N LEU A 307 -3.60 -2.10 -14.19
CA LEU A 307 -3.88 -3.51 -13.91
C LEU A 307 -2.89 -4.10 -12.89
N LEU A 308 -1.59 -3.78 -12.99
CA LEU A 308 -0.60 -4.22 -12.01
C LEU A 308 -0.87 -3.63 -10.62
N MET A 309 -1.41 -2.40 -10.56
CA MET A 309 -1.84 -1.79 -9.30
C MET A 309 -2.93 -2.62 -8.60
N ILE A 310 -3.84 -3.24 -9.35
CA ILE A 310 -4.89 -4.09 -8.78
C ILE A 310 -4.28 -5.34 -8.14
N ILE A 311 -3.33 -6.00 -8.81
CA ILE A 311 -2.58 -7.12 -8.21
C ILE A 311 -1.92 -6.67 -6.90
N SER A 312 -1.22 -5.54 -6.95
CA SER A 312 -0.51 -4.96 -5.82
C SER A 312 -1.46 -4.68 -4.65
N PHE A 313 -2.60 -4.07 -4.93
CA PHE A 313 -3.61 -3.76 -3.92
C PHE A 313 -4.20 -5.04 -3.29
N VAL A 314 -4.53 -6.05 -4.10
CA VAL A 314 -5.06 -7.32 -3.61
C VAL A 314 -4.03 -8.04 -2.73
N LEU A 315 -2.75 -8.03 -3.08
CA LEU A 315 -1.69 -8.60 -2.24
C LEU A 315 -1.60 -7.91 -0.88
N VAL A 316 -1.63 -6.59 -0.85
CA VAL A 316 -1.59 -5.81 0.40
C VAL A 316 -2.87 -6.02 1.21
N GLU A 317 -4.03 -6.06 0.57
CA GLU A 317 -5.32 -6.37 1.23
C GLU A 317 -5.28 -7.74 1.91
N ARG A 318 -4.62 -8.74 1.32
CA ARG A 318 -4.49 -10.08 1.94
C ARG A 318 -3.69 -10.04 3.24
N VAL A 319 -2.74 -9.14 3.37
CA VAL A 319 -1.92 -8.98 4.59
C VAL A 319 -2.64 -8.13 5.64
N HIS A 320 -3.23 -6.99 5.25
CA HIS A 320 -3.81 -6.01 6.18
C HIS A 320 -5.30 -6.22 6.46
N GLY A 321 -6.02 -6.89 5.56
CA GLY A 321 -7.47 -7.07 5.59
C GLY A 321 -8.25 -5.78 5.23
N ALA A 322 -9.35 -5.93 4.49
CA ALA A 322 -10.26 -4.83 4.23
C ALA A 322 -11.13 -4.59 5.47
N ARG A 323 -10.94 -3.45 6.14
CA ARG A 323 -11.76 -3.03 7.29
C ARG A 323 -13.00 -2.31 6.79
N VAL A 324 -14.15 -2.61 7.40
CA VAL A 324 -15.40 -1.90 7.13
C VAL A 324 -15.41 -0.59 7.93
N PRO A 325 -16.00 0.52 7.41
CA PRO A 325 -16.22 1.72 8.21
C PRO A 325 -17.05 1.41 9.44
N ASP A 326 -16.71 2.02 10.60
CA ASP A 326 -17.58 1.95 11.76
C ASP A 326 -18.90 2.68 11.44
N MET A 327 -20.02 2.06 11.78
CA MET A 327 -21.36 2.60 11.50
C MET A 327 -21.74 3.74 12.47
N ASP A 328 -20.81 4.12 13.37
CA ASP A 328 -21.01 5.17 14.37
C ASP A 328 -20.30 6.45 13.91
N GLY A 329 -21.06 7.31 13.17
CA GLY A 329 -20.59 8.61 12.74
C GLY A 329 -21.71 9.47 12.20
#